data_e8da112ec6029bedc436368d3977fbdd
#
_entry.id   e8da112ec6029bedc436368d3977fbdd
#
_cell.length_a   1.000
_cell.length_b   1.000
_cell.length_c   1.000
_cell.angle_alpha   90.00
_cell.angle_beta   90.00
_cell.angle_gamma   90.00
#
_symmetry.space_group_name_H-M   'P 1'
#
loop_
_entity.id
_entity.type
_entity.pdbx_description
1 polymer ?
#
loop_
_entity_poly.entity_id
_entity_poly.type
_entity_poly.pdbx_seq_one_letter_code
_entity_poly.pdbx_strand_id
1 'polypeptide(L)'
;MDPVLRQGYEDFRAFVNPLVATRAQLSGEPYLIARAEGGRLVDAEGRLYTDLLAGWGTQAFGHRPPAIEAAMIAFLQGDTPSFYTSGISPYAGRLAARLQERTGYDAAFFASGGSEAVEAALKLARAASGRPRIACIAGAYHGCTFGSVAMMAPGPYRDPFGPHLPQVDALPYGDLDALARALADPELGAIVVEPLQVEAGVRIPGSAYLERLCHGTQEHGVLLIADEIQTGLGRTGRFLASEDWPRRPDIVTLGKALGGGLMPLSAMLTGRALFDRVYGQFALAEAHASTFSGNALACVAGLAALDLLDDDMIAETARKGGVLRAALEEHVQSSPLVKAIRGDGMLVGIELDTPDHPCYQFDYLGVPELSAQPAIGLMLVHRLYKAGFLSQICGHAWQVLRLQPPFTTPDQELINCARQIRIALDYLWDLQ
;
A
#
# COMPACT_ATOMS: atom_id res chain seq x y z
N MET A 1 -23.38 -13.19 -19.69
CA MET A 1 -22.49 -12.04 -19.37
C MET A 1 -23.29 -10.75 -19.54
N ASP A 2 -23.26 -9.88 -18.53
CA ASP A 2 -23.93 -8.58 -18.57
C ASP A 2 -23.36 -7.74 -19.75
N PRO A 3 -24.21 -7.28 -20.69
CA PRO A 3 -23.77 -6.51 -21.84
C PRO A 3 -23.07 -5.20 -21.46
N VAL A 4 -23.45 -4.56 -20.35
CA VAL A 4 -22.86 -3.30 -19.88
C VAL A 4 -21.41 -3.55 -19.42
N LEU A 5 -21.16 -4.61 -18.67
CA LEU A 5 -19.81 -4.97 -18.22
C LEU A 5 -18.90 -5.33 -19.40
N ARG A 6 -19.44 -6.08 -20.39
CA ARG A 6 -18.67 -6.43 -21.59
C ARG A 6 -18.29 -5.18 -22.39
N GLN A 7 -19.26 -4.29 -22.64
CA GLN A 7 -18.99 -3.04 -23.37
C GLN A 7 -17.96 -2.20 -22.61
N GLY A 8 -18.10 -2.04 -21.30
CA GLY A 8 -17.14 -1.32 -20.47
C GLY A 8 -15.71 -1.89 -20.54
N TYR A 9 -15.55 -3.21 -20.64
CA TYR A 9 -14.24 -3.82 -20.85
C TYR A 9 -13.64 -3.52 -22.22
N GLU A 10 -14.44 -3.58 -23.28
CA GLU A 10 -13.98 -3.23 -24.63
C GLU A 10 -13.61 -1.74 -24.72
N ASP A 11 -14.40 -0.87 -24.09
CA ASP A 11 -14.11 0.57 -24.00
C ASP A 11 -12.80 0.83 -23.22
N PHE A 12 -12.55 0.10 -22.12
CA PHE A 12 -11.30 0.19 -21.40
C PHE A 12 -10.10 -0.20 -22.28
N ARG A 13 -10.21 -1.29 -23.05
CA ARG A 13 -9.18 -1.70 -23.98
C ARG A 13 -8.93 -0.66 -25.07
N ALA A 14 -9.99 -0.06 -25.60
CA ALA A 14 -9.90 0.89 -26.71
C ALA A 14 -9.41 2.27 -26.28
N PHE A 15 -9.84 2.76 -25.11
CA PHE A 15 -9.70 4.17 -24.73
C PHE A 15 -8.87 4.42 -23.47
N VAL A 16 -8.58 3.38 -22.65
CA VAL A 16 -7.77 3.53 -21.44
C VAL A 16 -6.40 2.92 -21.64
N ASN A 17 -6.28 1.58 -21.65
CA ASN A 17 -4.99 0.93 -21.86
C ASN A 17 -5.15 -0.54 -22.31
N PRO A 18 -4.87 -0.87 -23.59
CA PRO A 18 -5.00 -2.22 -24.12
C PRO A 18 -4.00 -3.20 -23.48
N LEU A 19 -2.79 -2.73 -23.10
CA LEU A 19 -1.76 -3.61 -22.53
C LEU A 19 -2.06 -4.00 -21.08
N VAL A 20 -2.74 -3.14 -20.31
CA VAL A 20 -3.23 -3.51 -18.97
C VAL A 20 -4.25 -4.65 -19.08
N ALA A 21 -5.20 -4.56 -20.03
CA ALA A 21 -6.15 -5.62 -20.27
C ALA A 21 -5.48 -6.93 -20.73
N THR A 22 -4.47 -6.86 -21.59
CA THR A 22 -3.68 -8.04 -22.02
C THR A 22 -2.90 -8.65 -20.86
N ARG A 23 -2.27 -7.83 -20.01
CA ARG A 23 -1.54 -8.30 -18.83
C ARG A 23 -2.48 -9.00 -17.83
N ALA A 24 -3.67 -8.48 -17.61
CA ALA A 24 -4.69 -9.11 -16.79
C ALA A 24 -5.06 -10.50 -17.34
N GLN A 25 -5.20 -10.64 -18.65
CA GLN A 25 -5.44 -11.94 -19.29
C GLN A 25 -4.28 -12.94 -19.10
N LEU A 26 -3.02 -12.48 -19.14
CA LEU A 26 -1.85 -13.34 -18.90
C LEU A 26 -1.81 -13.87 -17.46
N SER A 27 -2.19 -13.08 -16.48
CA SER A 27 -2.33 -13.54 -15.08
C SER A 27 -3.55 -14.44 -14.85
N GLY A 28 -4.36 -14.63 -15.88
CA GLY A 28 -5.61 -15.40 -15.81
C GLY A 28 -6.82 -14.58 -15.40
N GLU A 29 -6.65 -13.28 -15.36
CA GLU A 29 -7.66 -12.32 -14.95
C GLU A 29 -8.47 -11.74 -16.13
N PRO A 30 -9.47 -12.39 -16.70
CA PRO A 30 -10.45 -11.73 -17.54
C PRO A 30 -11.64 -11.30 -16.70
N TYR A 31 -11.43 -10.39 -15.73
CA TYR A 31 -12.53 -10.16 -14.82
C TYR A 31 -13.42 -9.04 -15.23
N LEU A 32 -14.59 -9.46 -15.51
CA LEU A 32 -15.74 -8.64 -15.26
C LEU A 32 -16.29 -9.05 -13.90
N ILE A 33 -15.83 -8.47 -12.82
CA ILE A 33 -16.42 -8.65 -11.50
C ILE A 33 -17.80 -8.00 -11.51
N ALA A 34 -18.83 -8.80 -11.28
CA ALA A 34 -20.21 -8.35 -11.29
C ALA A 34 -20.71 -7.99 -9.89
N ARG A 35 -20.19 -8.65 -8.86
CA ARG A 35 -20.59 -8.42 -7.46
C ARG A 35 -19.39 -8.61 -6.54
N ALA A 36 -19.40 -7.84 -5.45
CA ALA A 36 -18.38 -7.93 -4.41
C ALA A 36 -19.02 -7.66 -3.04
N GLU A 37 -18.67 -8.45 -2.03
CA GLU A 37 -19.12 -8.30 -0.65
C GLU A 37 -18.12 -8.93 0.33
N GLY A 38 -17.73 -8.21 1.36
CA GLY A 38 -16.73 -8.68 2.31
C GLY A 38 -15.43 -9.07 1.62
N GLY A 39 -14.94 -10.27 1.86
CA GLY A 39 -13.75 -10.84 1.21
C GLY A 39 -14.05 -11.63 -0.08
N ARG A 40 -15.24 -11.49 -0.67
CA ARG A 40 -15.69 -12.31 -1.79
C ARG A 40 -16.05 -11.50 -3.01
N LEU A 41 -15.66 -12.02 -4.17
CA LEU A 41 -15.95 -11.46 -5.49
C LEU A 41 -16.66 -12.49 -6.35
N VAL A 42 -17.61 -12.05 -7.17
CA VAL A 42 -18.31 -12.91 -8.14
C VAL A 42 -18.14 -12.28 -9.52
N ASP A 43 -17.62 -13.06 -10.47
CA ASP A 43 -17.49 -12.60 -11.85
C ASP A 43 -18.82 -12.60 -12.62
N ALA A 44 -18.79 -12.10 -13.85
CA ALA A 44 -19.96 -12.06 -14.72
C ALA A 44 -20.47 -13.44 -15.18
N GLU A 45 -19.69 -14.50 -14.93
CA GLU A 45 -20.05 -15.89 -15.21
C GLU A 45 -20.55 -16.62 -13.96
N GLY A 46 -20.59 -15.92 -12.81
CA GLY A 46 -21.09 -16.46 -11.54
C GLY A 46 -20.05 -17.24 -10.74
N ARG A 47 -18.76 -17.22 -11.14
CA ARG A 47 -17.70 -17.86 -10.36
C ARG A 47 -17.36 -17.02 -9.14
N LEU A 48 -17.17 -17.70 -8.03
CA LEU A 48 -16.82 -17.09 -6.74
C LEU A 48 -15.32 -17.10 -6.53
N TYR A 49 -14.80 -15.99 -5.99
CA TYR A 49 -13.39 -15.82 -5.63
C TYR A 49 -13.26 -15.29 -4.21
N THR A 50 -12.25 -15.76 -3.50
CA THR A 50 -11.78 -15.16 -2.25
C THR A 50 -10.71 -14.10 -2.59
N ASP A 51 -10.92 -12.87 -2.14
CA ASP A 51 -9.99 -11.77 -2.37
C ASP A 51 -8.83 -11.80 -1.37
N LEU A 52 -7.63 -12.08 -1.86
CA LEU A 52 -6.39 -12.06 -1.08
C LEU A 52 -5.54 -10.82 -1.36
N LEU A 53 -6.07 -9.84 -2.10
CA LEU A 53 -5.38 -8.61 -2.47
C LEU A 53 -6.03 -7.36 -1.86
N ALA A 54 -7.34 -7.41 -1.62
CA ALA A 54 -8.15 -6.32 -1.07
C ALA A 54 -7.93 -4.98 -1.81
N GLY A 55 -7.92 -5.01 -3.16
CA GLY A 55 -7.68 -3.81 -3.96
C GLY A 55 -6.37 -3.11 -3.60
N TRP A 56 -5.26 -3.83 -3.52
CA TRP A 56 -3.96 -3.35 -3.04
C TRP A 56 -4.02 -2.74 -1.63
N GLY A 57 -4.91 -3.27 -0.76
CA GLY A 57 -5.06 -2.84 0.63
C GLY A 57 -6.09 -1.74 0.86
N THR A 58 -6.79 -1.26 -0.18
CA THR A 58 -7.87 -0.28 -0.02
C THR A 58 -9.11 -0.88 0.63
N GLN A 59 -9.43 -2.15 0.31
CA GLN A 59 -10.60 -2.89 0.79
C GLN A 59 -10.31 -3.61 2.13
N ALA A 60 -9.65 -2.93 3.04
CA ALA A 60 -9.25 -3.51 4.33
C ALA A 60 -10.45 -4.03 5.15
N PHE A 61 -11.58 -3.32 5.11
CA PHE A 61 -12.84 -3.67 5.77
C PHE A 61 -13.71 -4.64 4.94
N GLY A 62 -13.19 -5.14 3.83
CA GLY A 62 -13.94 -5.88 2.83
C GLY A 62 -14.61 -4.98 1.80
N HIS A 63 -15.14 -5.61 0.74
CA HIS A 63 -15.91 -4.91 -0.26
C HIS A 63 -17.27 -4.50 0.30
N ARG A 64 -17.69 -3.27 -0.01
CA ARG A 64 -19.00 -2.71 0.37
C ARG A 64 -19.28 -2.82 1.88
N PRO A 65 -18.42 -2.31 2.76
CA PRO A 65 -18.62 -2.40 4.20
C PRO A 65 -19.92 -1.67 4.61
N PRO A 66 -20.92 -2.38 5.19
CA PRO A 66 -22.27 -1.82 5.33
C PRO A 66 -22.34 -0.54 6.18
N ALA A 67 -21.51 -0.44 7.23
CA ALA A 67 -21.49 0.74 8.09
C ALA A 67 -20.98 1.99 7.35
N ILE A 68 -19.97 1.84 6.49
CA ILE A 68 -19.41 2.94 5.69
C ILE A 68 -20.41 3.34 4.60
N GLU A 69 -21.00 2.37 3.88
CA GLU A 69 -22.06 2.64 2.91
C GLU A 69 -23.22 3.40 3.54
N ALA A 70 -23.70 2.95 4.70
CA ALA A 70 -24.81 3.60 5.41
C ALA A 70 -24.49 5.06 5.79
N ALA A 71 -23.29 5.33 6.29
CA ALA A 71 -22.85 6.68 6.64
C ALA A 71 -22.81 7.59 5.40
N MET A 72 -22.29 7.09 4.27
CA MET A 72 -22.25 7.84 3.02
C MET A 72 -23.65 8.10 2.45
N ILE A 73 -24.54 7.10 2.47
CA ILE A 73 -25.93 7.26 2.01
C ILE A 73 -26.65 8.28 2.90
N ALA A 74 -26.51 8.22 4.21
CA ALA A 74 -27.11 9.19 5.13
C ALA A 74 -26.62 10.63 4.85
N PHE A 75 -25.32 10.79 4.57
CA PHE A 75 -24.78 12.10 4.17
C PHE A 75 -25.38 12.60 2.87
N LEU A 76 -25.50 11.74 1.84
CA LEU A 76 -26.04 12.10 0.51
C LEU A 76 -27.54 12.40 0.53
N GLN A 77 -28.27 11.85 1.50
CA GLN A 77 -29.70 12.14 1.72
C GLN A 77 -29.96 13.43 2.50
N GLY A 78 -28.91 14.01 3.10
CA GLY A 78 -29.00 15.29 3.82
C GLY A 78 -28.74 16.49 2.92
N ASP A 79 -28.86 17.69 3.51
CA ASP A 79 -28.66 18.97 2.82
C ASP A 79 -27.24 19.54 2.99
N THR A 80 -26.32 18.76 3.60
CA THR A 80 -24.96 19.23 3.87
C THR A 80 -24.13 19.29 2.58
N PRO A 81 -23.43 20.40 2.31
CA PRO A 81 -22.61 20.51 1.12
C PRO A 81 -21.43 19.53 1.18
N SER A 82 -21.14 18.87 0.05
CA SER A 82 -19.97 18.00 -0.11
C SER A 82 -18.66 18.78 -0.28
N PHE A 83 -18.79 20.06 -0.65
CA PHE A 83 -17.67 20.96 -0.93
C PHE A 83 -17.91 22.32 -0.25
N TYR A 84 -16.94 22.81 0.49
CA TYR A 84 -17.00 24.07 1.22
C TYR A 84 -16.16 25.13 0.49
N THR A 85 -16.81 26.15 -0.05
CA THR A 85 -16.18 27.22 -0.85
C THR A 85 -15.09 27.97 -0.05
N SER A 86 -15.24 28.07 1.28
CA SER A 86 -14.24 28.68 2.16
C SER A 86 -13.00 27.80 2.42
N GLY A 87 -13.00 26.55 1.92
CA GLY A 87 -11.96 25.55 2.25
C GLY A 87 -12.07 24.97 3.67
N ILE A 88 -12.98 25.49 4.51
CA ILE A 88 -13.13 25.03 5.91
C ILE A 88 -14.22 23.96 5.97
N SER A 89 -13.81 22.69 5.91
CA SER A 89 -14.71 21.54 6.04
C SER A 89 -14.78 21.08 7.51
N PRO A 90 -15.97 21.12 8.15
CA PRO A 90 -16.14 20.57 9.49
C PRO A 90 -15.84 19.07 9.57
N TYR A 91 -16.10 18.33 8.50
CA TYR A 91 -15.80 16.89 8.42
C TYR A 91 -14.30 16.61 8.38
N ALA A 92 -13.53 17.43 7.65
CA ALA A 92 -12.07 17.35 7.69
C ALA A 92 -11.52 17.66 9.08
N GLY A 93 -12.06 18.67 9.75
CA GLY A 93 -11.70 18.99 11.14
C GLY A 93 -11.97 17.83 12.10
N ARG A 94 -13.15 17.20 12.01
CA ARG A 94 -13.49 16.01 12.82
C ARG A 94 -12.59 14.82 12.53
N LEU A 95 -12.31 14.55 11.24
CA LEU A 95 -11.41 13.47 10.87
C LEU A 95 -9.99 13.71 11.38
N ALA A 96 -9.49 14.95 11.29
CA ALA A 96 -8.19 15.31 11.85
C ALA A 96 -8.13 15.10 13.37
N ALA A 97 -9.19 15.48 14.11
CA ALA A 97 -9.30 15.25 15.55
C ALA A 97 -9.27 13.75 15.90
N ARG A 98 -10.02 12.91 15.16
CA ARG A 98 -10.02 11.45 15.36
C ARG A 98 -8.66 10.81 15.04
N LEU A 99 -7.97 11.28 14.01
CA LEU A 99 -6.61 10.84 13.71
C LEU A 99 -5.62 11.29 14.79
N GLN A 100 -5.78 12.52 15.32
CA GLN A 100 -4.97 13.01 16.43
C GLN A 100 -5.15 12.16 17.69
N GLU A 101 -6.39 11.80 18.05
CA GLU A 101 -6.69 10.91 19.19
C GLU A 101 -5.97 9.55 19.06
N ARG A 102 -5.92 8.99 17.85
CA ARG A 102 -5.31 7.67 17.59
C ARG A 102 -3.79 7.72 17.44
N THR A 103 -3.26 8.81 16.90
CA THR A 103 -1.85 8.88 16.49
C THR A 103 -1.05 9.90 17.29
N GLY A 104 -1.70 10.87 17.94
CA GLY A 104 -1.06 11.98 18.63
C GLY A 104 -0.41 13.03 17.70
N TYR A 105 -0.59 12.96 16.37
CA TYR A 105 -0.20 14.03 15.45
C TYR A 105 -1.30 15.09 15.41
N ASP A 106 -0.96 16.34 15.68
CA ASP A 106 -1.90 17.44 15.90
C ASP A 106 -1.99 18.42 14.72
N ALA A 107 -1.43 18.04 13.56
CA ALA A 107 -1.62 18.71 12.27
C ALA A 107 -1.80 17.67 11.16
N ALA A 108 -2.74 17.95 10.26
CA ALA A 108 -3.05 17.09 9.12
C ALA A 108 -3.22 17.90 7.84
N PHE A 109 -2.83 17.32 6.72
CA PHE A 109 -3.22 17.73 5.38
C PHE A 109 -3.91 16.54 4.71
N PHE A 110 -5.12 16.74 4.20
CA PHE A 110 -5.85 15.70 3.47
C PHE A 110 -5.65 15.83 1.97
N ALA A 111 -5.67 14.69 1.28
CA ALA A 111 -5.59 14.61 -0.17
C ALA A 111 -6.42 13.42 -0.67
N SER A 112 -6.55 13.29 -2.00
CA SER A 112 -7.31 12.18 -2.58
C SER A 112 -6.46 10.92 -2.74
N GLY A 113 -5.23 11.05 -3.20
CA GLY A 113 -4.34 9.93 -3.48
C GLY A 113 -3.14 9.84 -2.53
N GLY A 114 -2.64 8.63 -2.28
CA GLY A 114 -1.43 8.42 -1.46
C GLY A 114 -0.23 9.21 -1.96
N SER A 115 -0.03 9.27 -3.28
CA SER A 115 1.06 10.08 -3.88
C SER A 115 0.97 11.56 -3.49
N GLU A 116 -0.24 12.14 -3.41
CA GLU A 116 -0.44 13.53 -2.97
C GLU A 116 -0.06 13.72 -1.49
N ALA A 117 -0.36 12.76 -0.63
CA ALA A 117 0.07 12.79 0.76
C ALA A 117 1.61 12.73 0.88
N VAL A 118 2.26 11.91 0.05
CA VAL A 118 3.72 11.87 -0.06
C VAL A 118 4.28 13.21 -0.55
N GLU A 119 3.70 13.81 -1.60
CA GLU A 119 4.11 15.15 -2.07
C GLU A 119 4.00 16.21 -0.97
N ALA A 120 2.92 16.16 -0.16
CA ALA A 120 2.75 17.04 0.98
C ALA A 120 3.88 16.85 2.01
N ALA A 121 4.24 15.60 2.31
CA ALA A 121 5.31 15.25 3.24
C ALA A 121 6.69 15.73 2.73
N LEU A 122 6.99 15.50 1.44
CA LEU A 122 8.25 15.94 0.83
C LEU A 122 8.39 17.46 0.82
N LYS A 123 7.34 18.19 0.45
CA LYS A 123 7.30 19.65 0.45
C LYS A 123 7.50 20.22 1.85
N LEU A 124 6.76 19.69 2.83
CA LEU A 124 6.88 20.09 4.22
C LEU A 124 8.30 19.84 4.74
N ALA A 125 8.82 18.64 4.54
CA ALA A 125 10.14 18.26 5.04
C ALA A 125 11.26 19.13 4.46
N ARG A 126 11.26 19.37 3.14
CA ARG A 126 12.26 20.21 2.48
C ARG A 126 12.18 21.65 2.96
N ALA A 127 10.98 22.23 3.04
CA ALA A 127 10.79 23.59 3.47
C ALA A 127 11.09 23.78 4.97
N ALA A 128 10.66 22.88 5.83
CA ALA A 128 10.85 22.98 7.28
C ALA A 128 12.30 22.72 7.72
N SER A 129 13.03 21.82 7.03
CA SER A 129 14.44 21.56 7.32
C SER A 129 15.37 22.63 6.75
N GLY A 130 14.95 23.34 5.68
CA GLY A 130 15.80 24.23 4.90
C GLY A 130 16.92 23.51 4.15
N ARG A 131 16.88 22.15 4.09
CA ARG A 131 17.88 21.31 3.45
C ARG A 131 17.29 20.70 2.18
N PRO A 132 18.00 20.74 1.04
CA PRO A 132 17.41 20.37 -0.25
C PRO A 132 17.33 18.87 -0.49
N ARG A 133 18.15 18.07 0.20
CA ARG A 133 18.33 16.64 -0.06
C ARG A 133 17.33 15.78 0.69
N ILE A 134 16.76 14.81 0.00
CA ILE A 134 15.86 13.82 0.59
C ILE A 134 16.38 12.43 0.20
N ALA A 135 16.39 11.48 1.13
CA ALA A 135 16.71 10.10 0.85
C ALA A 135 15.46 9.20 0.95
N CYS A 136 15.44 8.13 0.17
CA CYS A 136 14.52 7.01 0.28
C CYS A 136 15.30 5.71 0.39
N ILE A 137 14.60 4.59 0.63
CA ILE A 137 15.24 3.28 0.69
C ILE A 137 15.05 2.56 -0.65
N ALA A 138 16.11 2.01 -1.22
CA ALA A 138 16.07 1.31 -2.50
C ALA A 138 15.01 0.20 -2.50
N GLY A 139 14.21 0.15 -3.56
CA GLY A 139 13.05 -0.73 -3.69
C GLY A 139 11.73 -0.11 -3.23
N ALA A 140 11.73 1.11 -2.69
CA ALA A 140 10.52 1.78 -2.23
C ALA A 140 9.51 2.04 -3.34
N TYR A 141 8.23 2.14 -2.93
CA TYR A 141 7.13 2.60 -3.75
C TYR A 141 6.32 3.66 -2.99
N HIS A 142 6.43 4.90 -3.42
CA HIS A 142 5.79 6.05 -2.77
C HIS A 142 4.71 6.72 -3.63
N GLY A 143 4.40 6.14 -4.80
CA GLY A 143 3.40 6.64 -5.73
C GLY A 143 3.96 7.08 -7.07
N CYS A 144 3.10 7.64 -7.94
CA CYS A 144 3.39 7.89 -9.35
C CYS A 144 3.33 9.38 -9.76
N THR A 145 3.31 10.33 -8.83
CA THR A 145 3.53 11.76 -9.13
C THR A 145 5.03 12.04 -9.26
N PHE A 146 5.43 13.17 -9.84
CA PHE A 146 6.84 13.43 -10.15
C PHE A 146 7.75 13.41 -8.92
N GLY A 147 7.32 13.91 -7.76
CA GLY A 147 8.11 13.83 -6.53
C GLY A 147 8.16 12.41 -5.99
N SER A 148 7.04 11.72 -5.93
CA SER A 148 6.99 10.33 -5.43
C SER A 148 7.70 9.35 -6.37
N VAL A 149 7.62 9.55 -7.71
CA VAL A 149 8.39 8.75 -8.70
C VAL A 149 9.90 8.90 -8.49
N ALA A 150 10.38 10.10 -8.15
CA ALA A 150 11.80 10.32 -7.86
C ALA A 150 12.30 9.47 -6.68
N MET A 151 11.40 9.11 -5.75
CA MET A 151 11.70 8.27 -4.58
C MET A 151 11.67 6.77 -4.89
N MET A 152 11.23 6.33 -6.09
CA MET A 152 11.23 4.91 -6.45
C MET A 152 12.62 4.39 -6.82
N ALA A 153 12.79 3.08 -6.73
CA ALA A 153 13.95 2.42 -7.29
C ALA A 153 14.06 2.61 -8.82
N PRO A 154 15.27 2.68 -9.39
CA PRO A 154 15.45 2.59 -10.83
C PRO A 154 14.73 1.39 -11.45
N GLY A 155 14.09 1.59 -12.60
CA GLY A 155 13.34 0.56 -13.29
C GLY A 155 12.19 1.10 -14.14
N PRO A 156 11.34 0.21 -14.68
CA PRO A 156 10.32 0.58 -15.67
C PRO A 156 9.23 1.51 -15.12
N TYR A 157 9.04 1.57 -13.81
CA TYR A 157 8.08 2.49 -13.18
C TYR A 157 8.64 3.90 -12.91
N ARG A 158 9.94 4.11 -13.08
CA ARG A 158 10.63 5.37 -12.79
C ARG A 158 11.36 5.95 -14.00
N ASP A 159 12.24 5.16 -14.61
CA ASP A 159 13.26 5.66 -15.54
C ASP A 159 12.70 6.36 -16.79
N PRO A 160 11.55 5.94 -17.38
CA PRO A 160 10.97 6.63 -18.52
C PRO A 160 10.51 8.06 -18.23
N PHE A 161 10.35 8.44 -16.97
CA PHE A 161 9.76 9.72 -16.55
C PHE A 161 10.80 10.76 -16.11
N GLY A 162 12.08 10.57 -16.47
CA GLY A 162 13.14 11.56 -16.19
C GLY A 162 13.02 12.84 -17.04
N PRO A 163 13.66 13.96 -16.62
CA PRO A 163 14.49 14.07 -15.43
C PRO A 163 13.67 14.11 -14.14
N HIS A 164 14.16 13.41 -13.11
CA HIS A 164 13.49 13.31 -11.82
C HIS A 164 13.74 14.55 -10.94
N LEU A 165 12.96 14.65 -9.84
CA LEU A 165 13.20 15.65 -8.80
C LEU A 165 14.67 15.56 -8.36
N PRO A 166 15.44 16.68 -8.43
CA PRO A 166 16.84 16.66 -8.07
C PRO A 166 17.05 16.48 -6.57
N GLN A 167 18.26 16.03 -6.20
CA GLN A 167 18.69 15.86 -4.81
C GLN A 167 17.84 14.82 -4.04
N VAL A 168 17.52 13.75 -4.74
CA VAL A 168 16.86 12.55 -4.19
C VAL A 168 17.83 11.38 -4.31
N ASP A 169 18.15 10.75 -3.17
CA ASP A 169 19.07 9.62 -3.10
C ASP A 169 18.33 8.34 -2.64
N ALA A 170 18.62 7.23 -3.29
CA ALA A 170 18.15 5.91 -2.87
C ALA A 170 19.25 5.20 -2.08
N LEU A 171 19.03 5.00 -0.78
CA LEU A 171 19.95 4.26 0.09
C LEU A 171 19.75 2.75 -0.11
N PRO A 172 20.81 1.94 -0.22
CA PRO A 172 20.68 0.51 -0.27
C PRO A 172 19.93 -0.04 0.96
N TYR A 173 19.04 -1.00 0.73
CA TYR A 173 18.20 -1.58 1.78
C TYR A 173 19.05 -2.30 2.83
N GLY A 174 18.91 -1.89 4.10
CA GLY A 174 19.62 -2.52 5.23
C GLY A 174 21.10 -2.19 5.35
N ASP A 175 21.65 -1.31 4.50
CA ASP A 175 23.06 -0.91 4.54
C ASP A 175 23.29 0.18 5.58
N LEU A 176 23.89 -0.24 6.72
CA LEU A 176 24.21 0.66 7.84
C LEU A 176 25.27 1.70 7.50
N ASP A 177 26.24 1.36 6.65
CA ASP A 177 27.30 2.28 6.25
C ASP A 177 26.79 3.35 5.29
N ALA A 178 25.92 2.96 4.34
CA ALA A 178 25.27 3.92 3.47
C ALA A 178 24.36 4.85 4.26
N LEU A 179 23.60 4.34 5.23
CA LEU A 179 22.78 5.14 6.13
C LEU A 179 23.64 6.12 6.95
N ALA A 180 24.77 5.67 7.52
CA ALA A 180 25.65 6.50 8.29
C ALA A 180 26.27 7.64 7.45
N ARG A 181 26.68 7.33 6.20
CA ARG A 181 27.20 8.37 5.27
C ARG A 181 26.11 9.38 4.90
N ALA A 182 24.88 8.92 4.63
CA ALA A 182 23.77 9.83 4.32
C ALA A 182 23.43 10.74 5.49
N LEU A 183 23.37 10.21 6.72
CA LEU A 183 23.10 10.99 7.93
C LEU A 183 24.17 12.05 8.22
N ALA A 184 25.41 11.80 7.84
CA ALA A 184 26.51 12.77 7.99
C ALA A 184 26.47 13.91 6.95
N ASP A 185 25.64 13.82 5.91
CA ASP A 185 25.48 14.87 4.91
C ASP A 185 24.69 16.05 5.49
N PRO A 186 25.28 17.27 5.57
CA PRO A 186 24.61 18.45 6.12
C PRO A 186 23.44 18.93 5.24
N GLU A 187 23.38 18.53 3.98
CA GLU A 187 22.28 18.86 3.07
C GLU A 187 21.09 17.91 3.17
N LEU A 188 21.21 16.77 3.88
CA LEU A 188 20.12 15.83 4.04
C LEU A 188 19.04 16.38 4.98
N GLY A 189 17.86 16.66 4.45
CA GLY A 189 16.71 17.21 5.17
C GLY A 189 15.75 16.16 5.71
N ALA A 190 15.57 15.05 4.98
CA ALA A 190 14.65 13.99 5.37
C ALA A 190 15.04 12.62 4.81
N ILE A 191 14.56 11.56 5.48
CA ILE A 191 14.56 10.19 4.97
C ILE A 191 13.10 9.70 4.95
N VAL A 192 12.67 9.17 3.79
CA VAL A 192 11.35 8.52 3.61
C VAL A 192 11.52 7.01 3.67
N VAL A 193 10.70 6.35 4.48
CA VAL A 193 10.78 4.90 4.65
C VAL A 193 9.39 4.28 4.78
N GLU A 194 9.18 3.13 4.14
CA GLU A 194 8.02 2.27 4.40
C GLU A 194 8.36 1.36 5.60
N PRO A 195 7.49 1.21 6.62
CA PRO A 195 7.72 0.24 7.70
C PRO A 195 7.92 -1.19 7.20
N LEU A 196 7.16 -1.57 6.17
CA LEU A 196 7.38 -2.76 5.36
C LEU A 196 7.40 -2.33 3.89
N GLN A 197 8.47 -2.62 3.16
CA GLN A 197 8.53 -2.37 1.72
C GLN A 197 7.72 -3.43 0.97
N VAL A 198 6.47 -3.12 0.67
CA VAL A 198 5.53 -4.09 0.12
C VAL A 198 5.86 -4.45 -1.32
N GLU A 199 6.04 -3.46 -2.19
CA GLU A 199 6.29 -3.71 -3.62
C GLU A 199 7.66 -4.33 -3.89
N ALA A 200 8.63 -4.17 -2.98
CA ALA A 200 9.94 -4.83 -3.04
C ALA A 200 9.93 -6.25 -2.44
N GLY A 201 8.75 -6.80 -2.11
CA GLY A 201 8.61 -8.17 -1.65
C GLY A 201 8.30 -8.30 -0.16
N VAL A 202 7.53 -7.38 0.43
CA VAL A 202 7.14 -7.35 1.85
C VAL A 202 8.37 -7.45 2.77
N ARG A 203 9.37 -6.61 2.51
CA ARG A 203 10.63 -6.61 3.27
C ARG A 203 10.48 -5.82 4.56
N ILE A 204 10.93 -6.38 5.67
CA ILE A 204 10.93 -5.76 7.01
C ILE A 204 12.35 -5.34 7.34
N PRO A 205 12.61 -4.05 7.68
CA PRO A 205 13.95 -3.61 8.10
C PRO A 205 14.43 -4.39 9.34
N GLY A 206 15.70 -4.76 9.36
CA GLY A 206 16.29 -5.36 10.55
C GLY A 206 16.32 -4.36 11.72
N SER A 207 16.22 -4.86 12.97
CA SER A 207 16.17 -4.03 14.18
C SER A 207 17.36 -3.06 14.29
N ALA A 208 18.58 -3.53 14.03
CA ALA A 208 19.77 -2.69 14.05
C ALA A 208 19.72 -1.53 13.04
N TYR A 209 19.17 -1.78 11.85
CA TYR A 209 18.98 -0.72 10.85
C TYR A 209 17.93 0.29 11.31
N LEU A 210 16.81 -0.18 11.84
CA LEU A 210 15.74 0.66 12.35
C LEU A 210 16.19 1.52 13.54
N GLU A 211 16.94 0.93 14.48
CA GLU A 211 17.55 1.66 15.60
C GLU A 211 18.48 2.77 15.10
N ARG A 212 19.38 2.44 14.15
CA ARG A 212 20.31 3.42 13.58
C ARG A 212 19.60 4.49 12.80
N LEU A 213 18.55 4.16 12.06
CA LEU A 213 17.71 5.12 11.35
C LEU A 213 17.05 6.10 12.32
N CYS A 214 16.37 5.57 13.35
CA CYS A 214 15.64 6.38 14.32
C CYS A 214 16.55 7.30 15.12
N HIS A 215 17.61 6.77 15.72
CA HIS A 215 18.55 7.58 16.50
C HIS A 215 19.38 8.52 15.63
N GLY A 216 19.89 8.03 14.52
CA GLY A 216 20.71 8.85 13.62
C GLY A 216 19.95 10.03 12.99
N THR A 217 18.69 9.85 12.62
CA THR A 217 17.87 10.97 12.14
C THR A 217 17.68 12.04 13.22
N GLN A 218 17.51 11.63 14.47
CA GLN A 218 17.41 12.56 15.60
C GLN A 218 18.73 13.30 15.88
N GLU A 219 19.85 12.56 15.94
CA GLU A 219 21.17 13.10 16.19
C GLU A 219 21.60 14.18 15.16
N HIS A 220 21.27 13.95 13.90
CA HIS A 220 21.67 14.83 12.79
C HIS A 220 20.60 15.87 12.41
N GLY A 221 19.45 15.90 13.11
CA GLY A 221 18.34 16.81 12.81
C GLY A 221 17.74 16.56 11.43
N VAL A 222 17.74 15.31 10.97
CA VAL A 222 17.11 14.83 9.74
C VAL A 222 15.67 14.42 10.05
N LEU A 223 14.71 14.86 9.25
CA LEU A 223 13.32 14.50 9.44
C LEU A 223 13.07 13.05 9.00
N LEU A 224 12.35 12.29 9.83
CA LEU A 224 11.94 10.92 9.54
C LEU A 224 10.50 10.91 9.06
N ILE A 225 10.28 10.44 7.83
CA ILE A 225 8.96 10.30 7.22
C ILE A 225 8.63 8.80 7.12
N ALA A 226 7.57 8.34 7.78
CA ALA A 226 7.04 6.99 7.62
C ALA A 226 5.90 7.00 6.60
N ASP A 227 6.08 6.27 5.51
CA ASP A 227 5.01 6.02 4.55
C ASP A 227 4.20 4.81 5.01
N GLU A 228 3.08 5.10 5.65
CA GLU A 228 2.13 4.13 6.21
C GLU A 228 0.91 3.90 5.31
N ILE A 229 0.96 4.35 4.06
CA ILE A 229 -0.17 4.22 3.12
C ILE A 229 -0.59 2.76 2.95
N GLN A 230 0.37 1.84 2.96
CA GLN A 230 0.11 0.40 2.84
C GLN A 230 0.06 -0.32 4.18
N THR A 231 0.83 0.11 5.15
CA THR A 231 1.11 -0.62 6.40
C THR A 231 0.25 -0.17 7.57
N GLY A 232 -0.22 1.06 7.54
CA GLY A 232 -1.05 1.64 8.60
C GLY A 232 -2.49 1.15 8.61
N LEU A 233 -3.27 1.75 9.50
CA LEU A 233 -4.71 1.54 9.67
C LEU A 233 -5.06 0.06 9.89
N GLY A 234 -4.36 -0.59 10.82
CA GLY A 234 -4.66 -1.95 11.26
C GLY A 234 -4.01 -3.05 10.44
N ARG A 235 -3.45 -2.78 9.25
CA ARG A 235 -2.96 -3.80 8.31
C ARG A 235 -1.92 -4.74 8.92
N THR A 236 -1.02 -4.22 9.73
CA THR A 236 0.03 -4.98 10.43
C THR A 236 -0.38 -5.47 11.82
N GLY A 237 -1.66 -5.31 12.21
CA GLY A 237 -2.11 -5.61 13.56
C GLY A 237 -1.81 -4.48 14.56
N ARG A 238 -1.46 -3.28 14.05
CA ARG A 238 -1.27 -2.03 14.79
C ARG A 238 -1.94 -0.90 14.05
N PHE A 239 -2.31 0.18 14.75
CA PHE A 239 -2.88 1.35 14.08
C PHE A 239 -1.87 1.98 13.10
N LEU A 240 -0.62 2.18 13.55
CA LEU A 240 0.54 2.49 12.71
C LEU A 240 1.59 1.39 12.87
N ALA A 241 2.15 0.89 11.79
CA ALA A 241 3.24 -0.08 11.87
C ALA A 241 4.51 0.50 12.52
N SER A 242 4.66 1.83 12.49
CA SER A 242 5.77 2.57 13.10
C SER A 242 5.55 2.98 14.56
N GLU A 243 4.43 2.58 15.21
CA GLU A 243 4.15 3.01 16.58
C GLU A 243 5.13 2.46 17.62
N ASP A 244 5.72 1.28 17.36
CA ASP A 244 6.73 0.64 18.21
C ASP A 244 8.18 1.00 17.82
N TRP A 245 8.39 1.95 16.92
CA TRP A 245 9.74 2.34 16.54
C TRP A 245 10.47 3.04 17.70
N PRO A 246 11.82 2.91 17.80
CA PRO A 246 12.60 3.57 18.86
C PRO A 246 12.41 5.09 18.94
N ARG A 247 12.00 5.68 17.83
CA ARG A 247 11.64 7.08 17.71
C ARG A 247 10.39 7.20 16.85
N ARG A 248 9.43 8.01 17.30
CA ARG A 248 8.25 8.38 16.50
C ARG A 248 8.69 9.17 15.26
N PRO A 249 8.20 8.83 14.05
CA PRO A 249 8.43 9.63 12.85
C PRO A 249 7.95 11.09 13.00
N ASP A 250 8.60 12.02 12.32
CA ASP A 250 8.19 13.44 12.32
C ASP A 250 6.95 13.65 11.45
N ILE A 251 6.84 12.85 10.39
CA ILE A 251 5.74 12.90 9.42
C ILE A 251 5.29 11.47 9.12
N VAL A 252 3.98 11.26 9.02
CA VAL A 252 3.37 9.99 8.61
C VAL A 252 2.42 10.25 7.44
N THR A 253 2.44 9.38 6.42
CA THR A 253 1.45 9.41 5.35
C THR A 253 0.49 8.22 5.47
N LEU A 254 -0.80 8.48 5.33
CA LEU A 254 -1.88 7.49 5.35
C LEU A 254 -2.68 7.56 4.05
N GLY A 255 -3.30 6.44 3.69
CA GLY A 255 -4.15 6.37 2.50
C GLY A 255 -4.91 5.05 2.44
N LYS A 256 -5.20 4.56 1.25
CA LYS A 256 -5.84 3.25 1.01
C LYS A 256 -7.04 2.99 1.92
N ALA A 257 -6.88 2.26 3.01
CA ALA A 257 -7.93 1.92 3.97
C ALA A 257 -8.59 3.14 4.62
N LEU A 258 -7.93 4.32 4.62
CA LEU A 258 -8.47 5.54 5.22
C LEU A 258 -9.82 5.95 4.61
N GLY A 259 -10.00 5.72 3.31
CA GLY A 259 -11.26 5.98 2.61
C GLY A 259 -12.30 4.86 2.71
N GLY A 260 -12.07 3.87 3.58
CA GLY A 260 -13.00 2.75 3.80
C GLY A 260 -13.17 1.83 2.59
N GLY A 261 -12.28 1.90 1.60
CA GLY A 261 -12.39 1.17 0.34
C GLY A 261 -13.40 1.76 -0.66
N LEU A 262 -14.14 2.80 -0.28
CA LEU A 262 -15.20 3.40 -1.10
C LEU A 262 -14.83 4.78 -1.64
N MET A 263 -14.00 5.53 -0.91
CA MET A 263 -13.61 6.89 -1.31
C MET A 263 -12.10 7.06 -1.41
N PRO A 264 -11.61 7.78 -2.44
CA PRO A 264 -10.24 8.24 -2.46
C PRO A 264 -10.00 9.21 -1.29
N LEU A 265 -9.11 8.84 -0.37
CA LEU A 265 -8.75 9.66 0.78
C LEU A 265 -7.34 9.29 1.27
N SER A 266 -6.54 10.31 1.50
CA SER A 266 -5.22 10.17 2.09
C SER A 266 -4.92 11.34 3.04
N ALA A 267 -3.92 11.18 3.88
CA ALA A 267 -3.50 12.23 4.81
C ALA A 267 -1.98 12.23 4.99
N MET A 268 -1.40 13.41 5.12
CA MET A 268 -0.11 13.64 5.73
C MET A 268 -0.36 14.15 7.15
N LEU A 269 0.24 13.48 8.14
CA LEU A 269 0.12 13.81 9.56
C LEU A 269 1.48 14.25 10.09
N THR A 270 1.49 15.26 10.96
CA THR A 270 2.72 15.75 11.60
C THR A 270 2.40 16.49 12.90
N GLY A 271 3.44 16.85 13.65
CA GLY A 271 3.28 17.73 14.81
C GLY A 271 3.05 19.20 14.40
N ARG A 272 2.20 19.90 15.14
CA ARG A 272 1.85 21.32 14.92
C ARG A 272 3.10 22.19 14.80
N ALA A 273 4.08 22.00 15.66
CA ALA A 273 5.31 22.76 15.63
C ALA A 273 6.11 22.63 14.31
N LEU A 274 6.10 21.43 13.69
CA LEU A 274 6.75 21.22 12.39
C LEU A 274 5.91 21.82 11.26
N PHE A 275 4.60 21.63 11.31
CA PHE A 275 3.65 22.20 10.33
C PHE A 275 3.75 23.72 10.28
N ASP A 276 3.77 24.40 11.45
CA ASP A 276 3.78 25.85 11.55
C ASP A 276 5.08 26.50 11.10
N ARG A 277 6.19 25.75 11.02
CA ARG A 277 7.44 26.26 10.40
C ARG A 277 7.23 26.70 8.95
N VAL A 278 6.30 26.08 8.25
CA VAL A 278 6.03 26.38 6.84
C VAL A 278 4.67 27.05 6.68
N TYR A 279 3.61 26.43 7.17
CA TYR A 279 2.23 26.87 6.94
C TYR A 279 1.65 27.75 8.06
N GLY A 280 2.39 28.00 9.13
CA GLY A 280 2.03 28.92 10.21
C GLY A 280 2.15 30.42 9.84
N GLN A 281 2.57 30.74 8.63
CA GLN A 281 2.62 32.11 8.11
C GLN A 281 1.39 32.36 7.23
N PHE A 282 0.74 33.50 7.41
CA PHE A 282 -0.48 33.84 6.65
C PHE A 282 -0.28 33.74 5.13
N ALA A 283 0.85 34.20 4.62
CA ALA A 283 1.18 34.13 3.20
C ALA A 283 1.40 32.71 2.66
N LEU A 284 1.67 31.75 3.50
CA LEU A 284 1.97 30.36 3.14
C LEU A 284 0.88 29.37 3.60
N ALA A 285 -0.18 29.86 4.26
CA ALA A 285 -1.22 29.01 4.82
C ALA A 285 -1.88 28.09 3.78
N GLU A 286 -1.95 28.50 2.52
CA GLU A 286 -2.51 27.77 1.39
C GLU A 286 -1.45 27.39 0.33
N ALA A 287 -0.16 27.44 0.66
CA ALA A 287 0.93 27.17 -0.29
C ALA A 287 0.97 25.69 -0.75
N HIS A 288 0.28 24.81 -0.04
CA HIS A 288 -0.01 23.45 -0.48
C HIS A 288 -1.50 23.19 -0.34
N ALA A 289 -2.17 22.92 -1.46
CA ALA A 289 -3.61 22.70 -1.54
C ALA A 289 -3.95 21.68 -2.63
N SER A 290 -5.07 21.01 -2.48
CA SER A 290 -5.72 20.19 -3.51
C SER A 290 -7.22 20.52 -3.48
N THR A 291 -7.85 20.66 -4.64
CA THR A 291 -9.26 21.07 -4.74
C THR A 291 -10.21 20.18 -3.94
N PHE A 292 -9.98 18.86 -3.95
CA PHE A 292 -10.79 17.89 -3.22
C PHE A 292 -10.22 17.55 -1.82
N SER A 293 -9.22 18.29 -1.35
CA SER A 293 -8.69 18.11 0.00
C SER A 293 -9.79 18.29 1.06
N GLY A 294 -9.94 17.30 1.93
CA GLY A 294 -10.96 17.35 2.97
C GLY A 294 -12.41 17.33 2.45
N ASN A 295 -12.66 16.78 1.25
CA ASN A 295 -14.00 16.57 0.73
C ASN A 295 -14.89 15.91 1.78
N ALA A 296 -16.09 16.46 2.02
CA ALA A 296 -16.95 16.04 3.11
C ALA A 296 -17.37 14.56 2.99
N LEU A 297 -17.74 14.09 1.81
CA LEU A 297 -18.12 12.70 1.61
C LEU A 297 -16.97 11.73 1.86
N ALA A 298 -15.76 12.07 1.40
CA ALA A 298 -14.57 11.28 1.68
C ALA A 298 -14.24 11.26 3.19
N CYS A 299 -14.36 12.40 3.87
CA CYS A 299 -14.17 12.48 5.31
C CYS A 299 -15.23 11.68 6.10
N VAL A 300 -16.49 11.65 5.63
CA VAL A 300 -17.56 10.81 6.22
C VAL A 300 -17.19 9.33 6.08
N ALA A 301 -16.72 8.90 4.91
CA ALA A 301 -16.24 7.53 4.73
C ALA A 301 -15.05 7.23 5.67
N GLY A 302 -14.09 8.16 5.78
CA GLY A 302 -12.93 8.04 6.66
C GLY A 302 -13.30 7.97 8.15
N LEU A 303 -14.25 8.79 8.60
CA LEU A 303 -14.77 8.74 9.97
C LEU A 303 -15.42 7.38 10.25
N ALA A 304 -16.28 6.89 9.36
CA ALA A 304 -16.90 5.58 9.50
C ALA A 304 -15.90 4.44 9.46
N ALA A 305 -14.82 4.56 8.65
CA ALA A 305 -13.72 3.62 8.64
C ALA A 305 -12.97 3.59 9.98
N LEU A 306 -12.71 4.76 10.59
CA LEU A 306 -12.08 4.86 11.91
C LEU A 306 -12.98 4.35 13.03
N ASP A 307 -14.30 4.46 12.88
CA ASP A 307 -15.27 3.90 13.85
C ASP A 307 -15.27 2.36 13.80
N LEU A 308 -15.03 1.75 12.63
CA LEU A 308 -14.84 0.31 12.49
C LEU A 308 -13.47 -0.17 12.95
N LEU A 309 -12.46 0.68 12.85
CA LEU A 309 -11.07 0.34 13.20
C LEU A 309 -10.81 0.63 14.68
N ASP A 310 -11.58 -0.01 15.55
CA ASP A 310 -11.36 0.00 17.00
C ASP A 310 -10.21 -0.95 17.42
N ASP A 311 -9.90 -0.95 18.70
CA ASP A 311 -8.82 -1.79 19.24
C ASP A 311 -9.15 -3.29 19.11
N ASP A 312 -10.43 -3.67 19.14
CA ASP A 312 -10.84 -5.07 18.96
C ASP A 312 -10.60 -5.53 17.51
N MET A 313 -10.91 -4.71 16.51
CA MET A 313 -10.62 -5.02 15.12
C MET A 313 -9.12 -5.09 14.85
N ILE A 314 -8.32 -4.22 15.44
CA ILE A 314 -6.86 -4.25 15.33
C ILE A 314 -6.30 -5.53 15.95
N ALA A 315 -6.73 -5.89 17.15
CA ALA A 315 -6.33 -7.12 17.84
C ALA A 315 -6.76 -8.37 17.05
N GLU A 316 -7.98 -8.37 16.49
CA GLU A 316 -8.46 -9.44 15.64
C GLU A 316 -7.65 -9.57 14.34
N THR A 317 -7.23 -8.44 13.74
CA THR A 317 -6.36 -8.44 12.56
C THR A 317 -4.99 -9.04 12.89
N ALA A 318 -4.40 -8.68 14.04
CA ALA A 318 -3.15 -9.28 14.52
C ALA A 318 -3.31 -10.80 14.73
N ARG A 319 -4.40 -11.23 15.39
CA ARG A 319 -4.71 -12.65 15.62
C ARG A 319 -4.83 -13.42 14.30
N LYS A 320 -5.60 -12.88 13.34
CA LYS A 320 -5.77 -13.49 12.01
C LYS A 320 -4.47 -13.55 11.22
N GLY A 321 -3.62 -12.52 11.35
CA GLY A 321 -2.26 -12.56 10.82
C GLY A 321 -1.47 -13.75 11.35
N GLY A 322 -1.60 -14.04 12.65
CA GLY A 322 -1.03 -15.24 13.27
C GLY A 322 -1.59 -16.54 12.70
N VAL A 323 -2.91 -16.62 12.48
CA VAL A 323 -3.55 -17.78 11.85
C VAL A 323 -3.02 -18.01 10.42
N LEU A 324 -2.95 -16.94 9.62
CA LEU A 324 -2.43 -17.02 8.25
C LEU A 324 -0.98 -17.48 8.25
N ARG A 325 -0.14 -16.88 9.09
CA ARG A 325 1.28 -17.25 9.21
C ARG A 325 1.46 -18.70 9.60
N ALA A 326 0.77 -19.18 10.65
CA ALA A 326 0.85 -20.55 11.10
C ALA A 326 0.43 -21.55 10.00
N ALA A 327 -0.66 -21.26 9.27
CA ALA A 327 -1.10 -22.07 8.16
C ALA A 327 -0.09 -22.11 6.99
N LEU A 328 0.58 -20.98 6.71
CA LEU A 328 1.63 -20.92 5.68
C LEU A 328 2.89 -21.69 6.13
N GLU A 329 3.29 -21.59 7.38
CA GLU A 329 4.40 -22.37 7.95
C GLU A 329 4.11 -23.87 7.90
N GLU A 330 2.89 -24.28 8.28
CA GLU A 330 2.48 -25.70 8.26
C GLU A 330 2.42 -26.28 6.83
N HIS A 331 1.80 -25.56 5.90
CA HIS A 331 1.48 -26.13 4.59
C HIS A 331 2.46 -25.73 3.47
N VAL A 332 3.05 -24.54 3.54
CA VAL A 332 3.75 -23.91 2.41
C VAL A 332 5.28 -23.88 2.58
N GLN A 333 5.77 -23.64 3.79
CA GLN A 333 7.20 -23.46 4.08
C GLN A 333 8.09 -24.62 3.62
N SER A 334 7.57 -25.86 3.65
CA SER A 334 8.32 -27.06 3.25
C SER A 334 8.40 -27.29 1.74
N SER A 335 7.77 -26.45 0.92
CA SER A 335 7.87 -26.55 -0.53
C SER A 335 9.28 -26.18 -1.01
N PRO A 336 9.89 -26.94 -1.93
CA PRO A 336 11.21 -26.63 -2.47
C PRO A 336 11.24 -25.31 -3.29
N LEU A 337 10.07 -24.82 -3.70
CA LEU A 337 9.92 -23.54 -4.39
C LEU A 337 9.81 -22.34 -3.44
N VAL A 338 9.80 -22.55 -2.11
CA VAL A 338 9.64 -21.47 -1.14
C VAL A 338 10.97 -21.14 -0.48
N LYS A 339 11.44 -19.93 -0.73
CA LYS A 339 12.66 -19.39 -0.13
C LYS A 339 12.42 -18.77 1.24
N ALA A 340 11.36 -17.98 1.38
CA ALA A 340 11.02 -17.30 2.61
C ALA A 340 9.54 -16.92 2.71
N ILE A 341 9.00 -16.90 3.92
CA ILE A 341 7.70 -16.30 4.26
C ILE A 341 7.96 -15.16 5.25
N ARG A 342 7.49 -13.95 4.94
CA ARG A 342 7.69 -12.77 5.78
C ARG A 342 6.48 -11.85 5.75
N GLY A 343 6.37 -10.96 6.71
CA GLY A 343 5.27 -10.01 6.82
C GLY A 343 4.85 -9.79 8.26
N ASP A 344 3.84 -8.95 8.45
CA ASP A 344 3.25 -8.66 9.76
C ASP A 344 1.74 -8.47 9.62
N GLY A 345 0.97 -8.94 10.61
CA GLY A 345 -0.48 -8.94 10.57
C GLY A 345 -1.05 -9.61 9.30
N MET A 346 -1.98 -8.95 8.65
CA MET A 346 -2.64 -9.41 7.42
C MET A 346 -1.91 -8.91 6.16
N LEU A 347 -0.59 -8.83 6.19
CA LEU A 347 0.27 -8.46 5.07
C LEU A 347 1.45 -9.42 5.02
N VAL A 348 1.42 -10.39 4.10
CA VAL A 348 2.41 -11.47 4.01
C VAL A 348 2.95 -11.56 2.58
N GLY A 349 4.26 -11.76 2.46
CA GLY A 349 4.96 -12.09 1.22
C GLY A 349 5.54 -13.49 1.28
N ILE A 350 5.32 -14.28 0.23
CA ILE A 350 5.94 -15.58 0.03
C ILE A 350 6.95 -15.44 -1.09
N GLU A 351 8.22 -15.43 -0.76
CA GLU A 351 9.31 -15.39 -1.73
C GLU A 351 9.56 -16.77 -2.28
N LEU A 352 9.50 -16.86 -3.60
CA LEU A 352 9.74 -18.09 -4.34
C LEU A 352 11.19 -18.17 -4.78
N ASP A 353 11.75 -19.37 -4.70
CA ASP A 353 12.96 -19.73 -5.41
C ASP A 353 12.59 -20.06 -6.85
N THR A 354 13.38 -19.58 -7.80
CA THR A 354 13.15 -19.84 -9.22
C THR A 354 14.22 -20.81 -9.71
N PRO A 355 13.90 -22.11 -9.85
CA PRO A 355 14.84 -23.06 -10.39
C PRO A 355 15.28 -22.66 -11.81
N ASP A 356 16.52 -22.98 -12.15
CA ASP A 356 17.05 -22.77 -13.51
C ASP A 356 16.48 -23.82 -14.47
N HIS A 357 15.19 -23.65 -14.77
CA HIS A 357 14.46 -24.50 -15.71
C HIS A 357 13.64 -23.65 -16.70
N PRO A 358 13.62 -24.01 -18.01
CA PRO A 358 12.95 -23.21 -19.02
C PRO A 358 11.48 -22.91 -18.75
N CYS A 359 10.74 -23.82 -18.09
CA CYS A 359 9.31 -23.62 -17.81
C CYS A 359 9.01 -22.40 -16.92
N TYR A 360 10.00 -21.85 -16.19
CA TYR A 360 9.85 -20.64 -15.36
C TYR A 360 10.36 -19.37 -16.05
N GLN A 361 10.69 -19.43 -17.33
CA GLN A 361 11.23 -18.29 -18.09
C GLN A 361 10.19 -17.80 -19.11
N PHE A 362 10.00 -16.50 -19.18
CA PHE A 362 9.02 -15.90 -20.10
C PHE A 362 9.34 -16.13 -21.57
N ASP A 363 10.63 -16.26 -21.94
CA ASP A 363 11.04 -16.60 -23.30
C ASP A 363 10.46 -17.96 -23.74
N TYR A 364 10.52 -18.95 -22.86
CA TYR A 364 9.94 -20.26 -23.12
C TYR A 364 8.41 -20.23 -23.20
N LEU A 365 7.78 -19.34 -22.42
CA LEU A 365 6.33 -19.14 -22.42
C LEU A 365 5.84 -18.26 -23.59
N GLY A 366 6.73 -17.82 -24.47
CA GLY A 366 6.40 -17.02 -25.65
C GLY A 366 6.13 -15.54 -25.35
N VAL A 367 6.66 -15.00 -24.25
CA VAL A 367 6.55 -13.58 -23.85
C VAL A 367 7.95 -12.99 -23.61
N PRO A 368 8.80 -12.89 -24.66
CA PRO A 368 10.19 -12.47 -24.50
C PRO A 368 10.36 -11.05 -23.95
N GLU A 369 9.34 -10.19 -24.07
CA GLU A 369 9.36 -8.83 -23.52
C GLU A 369 9.46 -8.80 -21.98
N LEU A 370 9.16 -9.92 -21.34
CA LEU A 370 9.22 -10.09 -19.87
C LEU A 370 10.41 -10.95 -19.41
N SER A 371 11.34 -11.32 -20.31
CA SER A 371 12.45 -12.23 -20.02
C SER A 371 13.36 -11.80 -18.85
N ALA A 372 13.42 -10.51 -18.54
CA ALA A 372 14.14 -10.00 -17.38
C ALA A 372 13.50 -10.34 -16.03
N GLN A 373 12.29 -10.91 -16.03
CA GLN A 373 11.52 -11.22 -14.82
C GLN A 373 11.31 -12.73 -14.68
N PRO A 374 11.28 -13.29 -13.48
CA PRO A 374 10.89 -14.68 -13.26
C PRO A 374 9.38 -14.87 -13.50
N ALA A 375 9.00 -15.92 -14.22
CA ALA A 375 7.59 -16.20 -14.52
C ALA A 375 6.86 -16.90 -13.36
N ILE A 376 7.58 -17.57 -12.46
CA ILE A 376 7.04 -18.44 -11.43
C ILE A 376 5.96 -17.75 -10.56
N GLY A 377 6.15 -16.48 -10.21
CA GLY A 377 5.17 -15.74 -9.40
C GLY A 377 3.83 -15.56 -10.12
N LEU A 378 3.85 -15.18 -11.41
CA LEU A 378 2.62 -15.07 -12.21
C LEU A 378 1.98 -16.44 -12.49
N MET A 379 2.78 -17.49 -12.66
CA MET A 379 2.26 -18.85 -12.79
C MET A 379 1.52 -19.27 -11.52
N LEU A 380 2.06 -18.96 -10.34
CA LEU A 380 1.40 -19.22 -9.07
C LEU A 380 0.10 -18.42 -8.94
N VAL A 381 0.11 -17.12 -9.27
CA VAL A 381 -1.10 -16.27 -9.29
C VAL A 381 -2.16 -16.89 -10.21
N HIS A 382 -1.78 -17.31 -11.41
CA HIS A 382 -2.69 -17.96 -12.35
C HIS A 382 -3.32 -19.26 -11.79
N ARG A 383 -2.51 -20.08 -11.11
CA ARG A 383 -3.01 -21.33 -10.48
C ARG A 383 -3.99 -21.03 -9.34
N LEU A 384 -3.68 -20.05 -8.50
CA LEU A 384 -4.57 -19.62 -7.43
C LEU A 384 -5.88 -19.05 -7.98
N TYR A 385 -5.81 -18.27 -9.05
CA TYR A 385 -7.01 -17.82 -9.74
C TYR A 385 -7.92 -19.00 -10.18
N LYS A 386 -7.34 -20.01 -10.84
CA LYS A 386 -8.11 -21.21 -11.23
C LYS A 386 -8.74 -21.94 -10.02
N ALA A 387 -8.12 -21.80 -8.85
CA ALA A 387 -8.64 -22.36 -7.59
C ALA A 387 -9.65 -21.43 -6.87
N GLY A 388 -9.98 -20.26 -7.45
CA GLY A 388 -10.93 -19.32 -6.87
C GLY A 388 -10.33 -18.34 -5.87
N PHE A 389 -9.01 -18.02 -5.96
CA PHE A 389 -8.35 -17.06 -5.11
C PHE A 389 -7.72 -15.95 -5.95
N LEU A 390 -8.02 -14.71 -5.60
CA LEU A 390 -7.40 -13.55 -6.23
C LEU A 390 -6.22 -13.05 -5.40
N SER A 391 -5.05 -13.11 -5.98
CA SER A 391 -3.79 -12.65 -5.39
C SER A 391 -2.95 -11.95 -6.45
N GLN A 392 -1.83 -11.37 -6.06
CA GLN A 392 -0.91 -10.73 -7.00
C GLN A 392 0.53 -10.83 -6.50
N ILE A 393 1.47 -10.73 -7.40
CA ILE A 393 2.90 -10.56 -7.10
C ILE A 393 3.19 -9.13 -6.64
N CYS A 394 4.35 -8.93 -6.00
CA CYS A 394 4.87 -7.60 -5.73
C CYS A 394 5.39 -6.93 -7.00
N GLY A 395 5.16 -5.62 -7.15
CA GLY A 395 5.47 -4.90 -8.40
C GLY A 395 6.96 -4.84 -8.77
N HIS A 396 7.84 -4.79 -7.76
CA HIS A 396 9.29 -4.75 -7.94
C HIS A 396 9.98 -6.11 -7.66
N ALA A 397 9.22 -7.13 -7.26
CA ALA A 397 9.73 -8.45 -6.90
C ALA A 397 8.76 -9.54 -7.40
N TRP A 398 8.85 -9.88 -8.68
CA TRP A 398 7.90 -10.77 -9.35
C TRP A 398 7.92 -12.21 -8.84
N GLN A 399 8.99 -12.61 -8.15
CA GLN A 399 9.09 -13.89 -7.44
C GLN A 399 8.41 -13.89 -6.07
N VAL A 400 7.77 -12.79 -5.64
CA VAL A 400 7.09 -12.72 -4.33
C VAL A 400 5.59 -12.61 -4.52
N LEU A 401 4.88 -13.66 -4.08
CA LEU A 401 3.42 -13.62 -3.95
C LEU A 401 3.05 -12.76 -2.75
N ARG A 402 2.16 -11.78 -2.94
CA ARG A 402 1.65 -10.92 -1.88
C ARG A 402 0.26 -11.37 -1.45
N LEU A 403 0.06 -11.51 -0.14
CA LEU A 403 -1.22 -11.76 0.49
C LEU A 403 -1.54 -10.59 1.42
N GLN A 404 -2.68 -9.96 1.20
CA GLN A 404 -3.19 -8.88 2.05
C GLN A 404 -4.73 -8.89 2.04
N PRO A 405 -5.35 -9.99 2.53
CA PRO A 405 -6.79 -10.15 2.51
C PRO A 405 -7.48 -9.09 3.38
N PRO A 406 -8.80 -8.87 3.20
CA PRO A 406 -9.59 -8.04 4.11
C PRO A 406 -9.52 -8.53 5.56
N PHE A 407 -9.61 -7.62 6.52
CA PHE A 407 -9.63 -7.94 7.97
C PHE A 407 -10.79 -8.87 8.34
N THR A 408 -11.88 -8.79 7.58
CA THR A 408 -13.08 -9.61 7.77
C THR A 408 -12.96 -11.04 7.24
N THR A 409 -11.84 -11.41 6.58
CA THR A 409 -11.65 -12.75 6.05
C THR A 409 -11.72 -13.81 7.15
N PRO A 410 -12.56 -14.86 7.03
CA PRO A 410 -12.66 -15.90 8.05
C PRO A 410 -11.38 -16.72 8.18
N ASP A 411 -11.07 -17.22 9.38
CA ASP A 411 -9.90 -18.06 9.66
C ASP A 411 -9.82 -19.28 8.73
N GLN A 412 -10.96 -19.94 8.50
CA GLN A 412 -11.00 -21.11 7.62
C GLN A 412 -10.60 -20.77 6.17
N GLU A 413 -10.92 -19.58 5.69
CA GLU A 413 -10.51 -19.12 4.35
C GLU A 413 -9.00 -18.85 4.30
N LEU A 414 -8.40 -18.31 5.38
CA LEU A 414 -6.95 -18.11 5.49
C LEU A 414 -6.19 -19.46 5.48
N ILE A 415 -6.70 -20.45 6.21
CA ILE A 415 -6.14 -21.80 6.22
C ILE A 415 -6.29 -22.47 4.85
N ASN A 416 -7.47 -22.34 4.24
CA ASN A 416 -7.72 -22.89 2.92
C ASN A 416 -6.84 -22.25 1.84
N CYS A 417 -6.59 -20.94 1.95
CA CYS A 417 -5.63 -20.23 1.10
C CYS A 417 -4.24 -20.88 1.16
N ALA A 418 -3.70 -21.14 2.36
CA ALA A 418 -2.39 -21.77 2.51
C ALA A 418 -2.34 -23.17 1.86
N ARG A 419 -3.39 -23.98 2.02
CA ARG A 419 -3.51 -25.29 1.37
C ARG A 419 -3.54 -25.19 -0.15
N GLN A 420 -4.27 -24.24 -0.70
CA GLN A 420 -4.35 -24.05 -2.15
C GLN A 420 -3.03 -23.52 -2.72
N ILE A 421 -2.30 -22.67 -1.98
CA ILE A 421 -0.95 -22.26 -2.35
C ILE A 421 -0.04 -23.50 -2.42
N ARG A 422 -0.10 -24.42 -1.44
CA ARG A 422 0.69 -25.64 -1.47
C ARG A 422 0.38 -26.49 -2.70
N ILE A 423 -0.88 -26.75 -2.97
CA ILE A 423 -1.31 -27.53 -4.14
C ILE A 423 -0.79 -26.88 -5.45
N ALA A 424 -0.86 -25.54 -5.53
CA ALA A 424 -0.36 -24.82 -6.69
C ALA A 424 1.17 -24.92 -6.82
N LEU A 425 1.91 -24.86 -5.71
CA LEU A 425 3.35 -25.02 -5.71
C LEU A 425 3.79 -26.44 -6.09
N ASP A 426 3.11 -27.48 -5.57
CA ASP A 426 3.38 -28.87 -5.96
C ASP A 426 3.17 -29.07 -7.46
N TYR A 427 2.06 -28.55 -8.01
CA TYR A 427 1.84 -28.57 -9.45
C TYR A 427 2.96 -27.87 -10.25
N LEU A 428 3.42 -26.71 -9.78
CA LEU A 428 4.51 -25.98 -10.45
C LEU A 428 5.82 -26.77 -10.36
N TRP A 429 6.10 -27.41 -9.23
CA TRP A 429 7.28 -28.27 -9.07
C TRP A 429 7.28 -29.43 -10.05
N ASP A 430 6.15 -30.10 -10.24
CA ASP A 430 6.00 -31.24 -11.15
C ASP A 430 6.09 -30.88 -12.65
N LEU A 431 6.19 -29.59 -13.01
CA LEU A 431 6.43 -29.14 -14.39
C LEU A 431 7.89 -29.31 -14.85
N GLN A 432 8.82 -29.53 -13.93
CA GLN A 432 10.25 -29.75 -14.21
C GLN A 432 10.46 -31.19 -14.72
#